data_815565073dc4fba815ad36f5656dd4be
#
_entry.id   815565073dc4fba815ad36f5656dd4be
#
_cell.length_a   1.000
_cell.length_b   1.000
_cell.length_c   1.000
_cell.angle_alpha   90.00
_cell.angle_beta   90.00
_cell.angle_gamma   90.00
#
_symmetry.space_group_name_H-M   'P 1'
#
loop_
_entity.id
_entity.type
_entity.pdbx_description
1 polymer ?
#
loop_
_entity_poly.entity_id
_entity_poly.type
_entity_poly.pdbx_seq_one_letter_code
_entity_poly.pdbx_strand_id
1 'polypeptide(L)'
;MSDHPRSEFRAHLESTRAQLEAKNAEIEKRAGRNLFFAVLSGLAFAGVFIASLFFLKELFVALVAVLVSIALVELAAAFRVAGRRVPRVGVVLGGLTIVTGAYVWGPEGMLLGLFAGSLLLTVWRLVEGLVPRWEVPKRTLIRDIFSGLFTLVYVSFLGSFAVLLLMADRGEWWVFSLVLVVVSVDIGAYAAGVTLGRHKMTPRISPNKTWEGFFGAATVAVIAGIAVSLLALDQPWWVGAVIGAVVLLTATGGDLTESLIKRNLGVKDMSSWIPGHGGFLDRLDSLLPSAVGVYGVALSLGVVA
;
A
#
# COMPACT_ATOMS: atom_id res chain seq x y z
N MET A 1 35.19 48.56 -16.17
CA MET A 1 35.63 47.58 -15.17
C MET A 1 34.39 47.17 -14.41
N SER A 2 33.88 46.00 -14.35
CA SER A 2 34.10 44.66 -14.87
C SER A 2 32.78 43.89 -14.64
N ASP A 3 32.01 43.66 -15.70
CA ASP A 3 30.78 42.82 -15.65
C ASP A 3 31.07 41.33 -15.94
N HIS A 4 32.34 40.95 -16.02
CA HIS A 4 32.78 39.61 -16.41
C HIS A 4 32.40 38.46 -15.44
N PRO A 5 32.47 38.60 -14.09
CA PRO A 5 32.18 37.45 -13.22
C PRO A 5 30.69 37.06 -13.16
N ARG A 6 29.80 38.03 -13.40
CA ARG A 6 28.33 37.77 -13.39
C ARG A 6 27.85 37.09 -14.68
N SER A 7 28.50 37.37 -15.79
CA SER A 7 28.18 36.73 -17.09
C SER A 7 28.65 35.29 -17.14
N GLU A 8 29.85 34.99 -16.61
CA GLU A 8 30.36 33.61 -16.54
C GLU A 8 29.55 32.75 -15.57
N PHE A 9 29.13 33.27 -14.42
CA PHE A 9 28.27 32.56 -13.47
C PHE A 9 26.88 32.27 -14.07
N ARG A 10 26.29 33.21 -14.80
CA ARG A 10 25.02 32.99 -15.50
C ARG A 10 25.15 31.96 -16.61
N ALA A 11 26.20 32.01 -17.42
CA ALA A 11 26.47 31.05 -18.46
C ALA A 11 26.67 29.63 -17.89
N HIS A 12 27.36 29.52 -16.72
CA HIS A 12 27.52 28.24 -16.04
C HIS A 12 26.19 27.70 -15.49
N LEU A 13 25.34 28.53 -14.92
CA LEU A 13 24.00 28.13 -14.46
C LEU A 13 23.10 27.72 -15.64
N GLU A 14 23.14 28.43 -16.75
CA GLU A 14 22.38 28.08 -17.95
C GLU A 14 22.85 26.76 -18.58
N SER A 15 24.17 26.53 -18.63
CA SER A 15 24.73 25.26 -19.12
C SER A 15 24.38 24.08 -18.22
N THR A 16 24.45 24.26 -16.90
CA THR A 16 24.05 23.23 -15.91
C THR A 16 22.56 22.92 -16.01
N ARG A 17 21.72 23.96 -16.18
CA ARG A 17 20.29 23.80 -16.37
C ARG A 17 19.96 23.07 -17.67
N ALA A 18 20.60 23.42 -18.77
CA ALA A 18 20.43 22.73 -20.05
C ALA A 18 20.86 21.26 -20.00
N GLN A 19 21.96 20.94 -19.26
CA GLN A 19 22.38 19.56 -19.04
C GLN A 19 21.40 18.77 -18.19
N LEU A 20 20.82 19.37 -17.16
CA LEU A 20 19.77 18.74 -16.33
C LEU A 20 18.48 18.51 -17.13
N GLU A 21 18.08 19.49 -17.94
CA GLU A 21 16.91 19.36 -18.83
C GLU A 21 17.11 18.27 -19.89
N ALA A 22 18.30 18.18 -20.50
CA ALA A 22 18.64 17.12 -21.45
C ALA A 22 18.66 15.72 -20.81
N LYS A 23 19.25 15.58 -19.59
CA LYS A 23 19.21 14.35 -18.83
C LYS A 23 17.80 13.96 -18.41
N ASN A 24 16.99 14.91 -17.97
CA ASN A 24 15.60 14.66 -17.64
C ASN A 24 14.80 14.20 -18.88
N ALA A 25 14.98 14.82 -20.05
CA ALA A 25 14.34 14.41 -21.28
C ALA A 25 14.75 12.97 -21.73
N GLU A 26 16.00 12.58 -21.50
CA GLU A 26 16.46 11.22 -21.79
C GLU A 26 15.86 10.20 -20.81
N ILE A 27 15.77 10.55 -19.51
CA ILE A 27 15.15 9.72 -18.48
C ILE A 27 13.63 9.63 -18.73
N GLU A 28 13.00 10.72 -19.14
CA GLU A 28 11.57 10.77 -19.47
C GLU A 28 11.24 9.88 -20.69
N LYS A 29 12.11 9.86 -21.71
CA LYS A 29 12.00 8.93 -22.84
C LYS A 29 12.17 7.46 -22.44
N ARG A 30 13.05 7.16 -21.47
CA ARG A 30 13.30 5.79 -20.97
C ARG A 30 12.27 5.33 -19.93
N ALA A 31 11.84 6.24 -19.06
CA ALA A 31 10.94 5.94 -17.93
C ALA A 31 9.46 6.23 -18.22
N GLY A 32 9.14 6.93 -19.32
CA GLY A 32 7.77 7.32 -19.68
C GLY A 32 7.11 8.33 -18.72
N ARG A 33 7.91 9.00 -17.84
CA ARG A 33 7.40 9.95 -16.84
C ARG A 33 8.46 10.97 -16.42
N ASN A 34 7.99 12.13 -15.99
CA ASN A 34 8.87 13.18 -15.46
C ASN A 34 9.36 12.78 -14.04
N LEU A 35 10.68 12.49 -13.91
CA LEU A 35 11.32 12.07 -12.67
C LEU A 35 11.14 13.11 -11.55
N PHE A 36 11.20 14.39 -11.88
CA PHE A 36 11.06 15.47 -10.90
C PHE A 36 9.69 15.44 -10.21
N PHE A 37 8.60 15.32 -10.97
CA PHE A 37 7.26 15.23 -10.40
C PHE A 37 7.06 13.92 -9.63
N ALA A 38 7.69 12.82 -10.05
CA ALA A 38 7.63 11.56 -9.33
C ALA A 38 8.33 11.64 -7.96
N VAL A 39 9.51 12.26 -7.89
CA VAL A 39 10.24 12.49 -6.63
C VAL A 39 9.48 13.47 -5.74
N LEU A 40 8.98 14.58 -6.29
CA LEU A 40 8.24 15.59 -5.53
C LEU A 40 6.96 15.01 -4.93
N SER A 41 6.18 14.24 -5.70
CA SER A 41 4.98 13.56 -5.18
C SER A 41 5.32 12.54 -4.11
N GLY A 42 6.38 11.75 -4.29
CA GLY A 42 6.86 10.80 -3.27
C GLY A 42 7.25 11.49 -1.96
N LEU A 43 7.99 12.60 -2.03
CA LEU A 43 8.36 13.40 -0.86
C LEU A 43 7.13 14.04 -0.18
N ALA A 44 6.16 14.52 -0.98
CA ALA A 44 4.92 15.07 -0.43
C ALA A 44 4.11 13.99 0.31
N PHE A 45 3.96 12.79 -0.26
CA PHE A 45 3.29 11.67 0.41
C PHE A 45 4.03 11.23 1.67
N ALA A 46 5.36 11.12 1.63
CA ALA A 46 6.16 10.80 2.80
C ALA A 46 6.03 11.86 3.89
N GLY A 47 6.04 13.15 3.52
CA GLY A 47 5.84 14.26 4.45
C GLY A 47 4.46 14.24 5.11
N VAL A 48 3.39 14.02 4.34
CA VAL A 48 2.02 13.88 4.88
C VAL A 48 1.92 12.66 5.80
N PHE A 49 2.50 11.52 5.41
CA PHE A 49 2.54 10.32 6.24
C PHE A 49 3.25 10.57 7.56
N ILE A 50 4.48 11.09 7.54
CA ILE A 50 5.27 11.37 8.75
C ILE A 50 4.56 12.40 9.63
N ALA A 51 4.06 13.48 9.04
CA ALA A 51 3.32 14.51 9.78
C ALA A 51 2.06 13.93 10.44
N SER A 52 1.26 13.15 9.72
CA SER A 52 0.06 12.53 10.27
C SER A 52 0.39 11.53 11.38
N LEU A 53 1.49 10.79 11.25
CA LEU A 53 1.85 9.73 12.20
C LEU A 53 2.35 10.30 13.54
N PHE A 54 3.21 11.34 13.51
CA PHE A 54 3.90 11.81 14.71
C PHE A 54 3.25 13.02 15.39
N PHE A 55 2.36 13.78 14.70
CA PHE A 55 1.73 14.95 15.32
C PHE A 55 0.39 14.63 15.97
N LEU A 56 -0.50 13.88 15.28
CA LEU A 56 -1.85 13.60 15.78
C LEU A 56 -2.29 12.21 15.30
N LYS A 57 -2.59 11.31 16.23
CA LYS A 57 -3.06 9.93 15.91
C LYS A 57 -4.35 9.95 15.06
N GLU A 58 -5.25 10.89 15.33
CA GLU A 58 -6.51 11.08 14.60
C GLU A 58 -6.26 11.44 13.13
N LEU A 59 -5.23 12.24 12.86
CA LEU A 59 -4.87 12.61 11.49
C LEU A 59 -4.36 11.40 10.69
N PHE A 60 -3.60 10.52 11.34
CA PHE A 60 -3.18 9.26 10.72
C PHE A 60 -4.35 8.33 10.46
N VAL A 61 -5.28 8.18 11.41
CA VAL A 61 -6.51 7.37 11.22
C VAL A 61 -7.35 7.93 10.07
N ALA A 62 -7.48 9.25 9.98
CA ALA A 62 -8.16 9.91 8.86
C ALA A 62 -7.45 9.63 7.52
N LEU A 63 -6.11 9.67 7.49
CA LEU A 63 -5.31 9.31 6.31
C LEU A 63 -5.57 7.85 5.91
N VAL A 64 -5.54 6.90 6.85
CA VAL A 64 -5.86 5.49 6.58
C VAL A 64 -7.28 5.35 6.05
N ALA A 65 -8.27 6.02 6.65
CA ALA A 65 -9.65 5.98 6.19
C ALA A 65 -9.80 6.49 4.74
N VAL A 66 -9.08 7.54 4.36
CA VAL A 66 -9.05 8.06 3.00
C VAL A 66 -8.40 7.06 2.04
N LEU A 67 -7.21 6.56 2.36
CA LEU A 67 -6.49 5.60 1.51
C LEU A 67 -7.27 4.30 1.32
N VAL A 68 -7.86 3.76 2.40
CA VAL A 68 -8.75 2.59 2.37
C VAL A 68 -9.96 2.88 1.49
N SER A 69 -10.62 4.04 1.63
CA SER A 69 -11.78 4.40 0.81
C SER A 69 -11.44 4.46 -0.68
N ILE A 70 -10.30 5.02 -1.03
CA ILE A 70 -9.82 5.07 -2.42
C ILE A 70 -9.57 3.65 -2.94
N ALA A 71 -8.83 2.82 -2.19
CA ALA A 71 -8.50 1.44 -2.57
C ALA A 71 -9.77 0.56 -2.72
N LEU A 72 -10.77 0.75 -1.85
CA LEU A 72 -12.08 0.09 -1.96
C LEU A 72 -12.80 0.44 -3.27
N VAL A 73 -12.80 1.72 -3.65
CA VAL A 73 -13.42 2.19 -4.90
C VAL A 73 -12.66 1.65 -6.11
N GLU A 74 -11.34 1.61 -6.07
CA GLU A 74 -10.50 1.05 -7.15
C GLU A 74 -10.77 -0.45 -7.35
N LEU A 75 -10.75 -1.25 -6.28
CA LEU A 75 -11.02 -2.67 -6.37
C LEU A 75 -12.45 -2.97 -6.80
N ALA A 76 -13.43 -2.21 -6.31
CA ALA A 76 -14.82 -2.31 -6.77
C ALA A 76 -14.97 -1.95 -8.25
N ALA A 77 -14.17 -0.99 -8.76
CA ALA A 77 -14.13 -0.65 -10.18
C ALA A 77 -13.52 -1.78 -11.02
N ALA A 78 -12.41 -2.39 -10.55
CA ALA A 78 -11.79 -3.54 -11.20
C ALA A 78 -12.74 -4.75 -11.28
N PHE A 79 -13.49 -5.04 -10.20
CA PHE A 79 -14.54 -6.07 -10.22
C PHE A 79 -15.63 -5.77 -11.26
N ARG A 80 -15.97 -4.49 -11.47
CA ARG A 80 -16.97 -4.12 -12.47
C ARG A 80 -16.49 -4.40 -13.89
N VAL A 81 -15.19 -4.22 -14.19
CA VAL A 81 -14.61 -4.62 -15.49
C VAL A 81 -14.78 -6.13 -15.71
N ALA A 82 -14.63 -6.92 -14.65
CA ALA A 82 -14.86 -8.39 -14.70
C ALA A 82 -16.36 -8.79 -14.64
N GLY A 83 -17.29 -7.84 -14.84
CA GLY A 83 -18.73 -8.10 -14.85
C GLY A 83 -19.33 -8.43 -13.48
N ARG A 84 -18.68 -8.00 -12.38
CA ARG A 84 -19.16 -8.13 -11.00
C ARG A 84 -19.52 -6.76 -10.44
N ARG A 85 -20.71 -6.64 -9.85
CA ARG A 85 -21.20 -5.36 -9.36
C ARG A 85 -21.01 -5.24 -7.86
N VAL A 86 -19.95 -4.55 -7.45
CA VAL A 86 -19.71 -4.16 -6.06
C VAL A 86 -20.21 -2.73 -5.86
N PRO A 87 -21.18 -2.48 -4.92
CA PRO A 87 -21.68 -1.14 -4.64
C PRO A 87 -20.61 -0.26 -4.02
N ARG A 88 -20.15 0.80 -4.73
CA ARG A 88 -19.04 1.65 -4.27
C ARG A 88 -19.35 2.34 -2.95
N VAL A 89 -20.56 2.90 -2.81
CA VAL A 89 -20.97 3.57 -1.57
C VAL A 89 -21.07 2.56 -0.44
N GLY A 90 -21.73 1.42 -0.66
CA GLY A 90 -21.91 0.39 0.36
C GLY A 90 -20.57 -0.19 0.85
N VAL A 91 -19.59 -0.42 -0.06
CA VAL A 91 -18.28 -0.94 0.35
C VAL A 91 -17.44 0.10 1.09
N VAL A 92 -17.51 1.38 0.72
CA VAL A 92 -16.82 2.46 1.44
C VAL A 92 -17.40 2.65 2.85
N LEU A 93 -18.71 2.73 2.96
CA LEU A 93 -19.36 2.85 4.28
C LEU A 93 -19.06 1.63 5.16
N GLY A 94 -19.15 0.42 4.59
CA GLY A 94 -18.79 -0.80 5.32
C GLY A 94 -17.29 -0.87 5.68
N GLY A 95 -16.41 -0.35 4.84
CA GLY A 95 -14.99 -0.26 5.15
C GLY A 95 -14.68 0.74 6.27
N LEU A 96 -15.36 1.87 6.28
CA LEU A 96 -15.20 2.88 7.33
C LEU A 96 -15.69 2.36 8.71
N THR A 97 -16.70 1.49 8.78
CA THR A 97 -17.08 0.86 10.07
C THR A 97 -15.95 0.02 10.65
N ILE A 98 -15.16 -0.66 9.81
CA ILE A 98 -14.02 -1.48 10.24
C ILE A 98 -12.91 -0.59 10.79
N VAL A 99 -12.51 0.44 10.03
CA VAL A 99 -11.44 1.38 10.43
C VAL A 99 -11.83 2.13 11.71
N THR A 100 -13.04 2.64 11.78
CA THR A 100 -13.56 3.35 12.97
C THR A 100 -13.67 2.42 14.17
N GLY A 101 -14.16 1.19 13.95
CA GLY A 101 -14.23 0.17 15.01
C GLY A 101 -12.86 -0.15 15.58
N ALA A 102 -11.85 -0.34 14.73
CA ALA A 102 -10.46 -0.57 15.13
C ALA A 102 -9.91 0.58 15.99
N TYR A 103 -10.22 1.83 15.62
CA TYR A 103 -9.77 3.00 16.34
C TYR A 103 -10.45 3.17 17.71
N VAL A 104 -11.79 3.00 17.78
CA VAL A 104 -12.59 3.32 18.98
C VAL A 104 -12.57 2.19 20.00
N TRP A 105 -12.63 0.93 19.55
CA TRP A 105 -12.79 -0.24 20.42
C TRP A 105 -11.72 -1.32 20.18
N GLY A 106 -10.62 -0.98 19.49
CA GLY A 106 -9.52 -1.92 19.25
C GLY A 106 -9.90 -3.15 18.42
N PRO A 107 -9.30 -4.33 18.70
CA PRO A 107 -9.54 -5.56 17.94
C PRO A 107 -11.01 -6.01 17.93
N GLU A 108 -11.69 -5.89 19.05
CA GLU A 108 -13.13 -6.24 19.16
C GLU A 108 -13.98 -5.33 18.29
N GLY A 109 -13.70 -4.02 18.32
CA GLY A 109 -14.38 -3.04 17.48
C GLY A 109 -14.12 -3.25 16.00
N MET A 110 -12.89 -3.67 15.62
CA MET A 110 -12.58 -4.05 14.25
C MET A 110 -13.42 -5.23 13.77
N LEU A 111 -13.59 -6.26 14.60
CA LEU A 111 -14.45 -7.42 14.27
C LEU A 111 -15.93 -7.06 14.21
N LEU A 112 -16.42 -6.24 15.15
CA LEU A 112 -17.78 -5.72 15.11
C LEU A 112 -18.02 -4.86 13.87
N GLY A 113 -17.03 -4.01 13.50
CA GLY A 113 -17.06 -3.21 12.29
C GLY A 113 -17.07 -4.06 11.02
N LEU A 114 -16.31 -5.17 11.00
CA LEU A 114 -16.33 -6.12 9.89
C LEU A 114 -17.70 -6.79 9.75
N PHE A 115 -18.30 -7.22 10.86
CA PHE A 115 -19.65 -7.79 10.84
C PHE A 115 -20.69 -6.77 10.36
N ALA A 116 -20.71 -5.57 10.95
CA ALA A 116 -21.63 -4.50 10.59
C ALA A 116 -21.46 -4.05 9.14
N GLY A 117 -20.21 -3.86 8.69
CA GLY A 117 -19.91 -3.47 7.31
C GLY A 117 -20.28 -4.55 6.30
N SER A 118 -20.07 -5.82 6.64
CA SER A 118 -20.48 -6.97 5.81
C SER A 118 -21.99 -7.07 5.69
N LEU A 119 -22.71 -6.86 6.80
CA LEU A 119 -24.16 -6.83 6.81
C LEU A 119 -24.70 -5.67 5.98
N LEU A 120 -24.17 -4.46 6.20
CA LEU A 120 -24.55 -3.26 5.44
C LEU A 120 -24.34 -3.45 3.94
N LEU A 121 -23.18 -3.95 3.51
CA LEU A 121 -22.89 -4.22 2.12
C LEU A 121 -23.85 -5.26 1.52
N THR A 122 -24.12 -6.34 2.27
CA THR A 122 -25.01 -7.42 1.83
C THR A 122 -26.44 -6.90 1.66
N VAL A 123 -26.98 -6.19 2.66
CA VAL A 123 -28.30 -5.58 2.59
C VAL A 123 -28.38 -4.58 1.45
N TRP A 124 -27.38 -3.72 1.30
CA TRP A 124 -27.32 -2.76 0.19
C TRP A 124 -27.44 -3.45 -1.17
N ARG A 125 -26.64 -4.51 -1.38
CA ARG A 125 -26.65 -5.24 -2.66
C ARG A 125 -27.96 -6.01 -2.89
N LEU A 126 -28.56 -6.53 -1.83
CA LEU A 126 -29.89 -7.14 -1.90
C LEU A 126 -30.98 -6.14 -2.29
N VAL A 127 -31.00 -4.96 -1.66
CA VAL A 127 -31.92 -3.88 -1.99
C VAL A 127 -31.75 -3.40 -3.43
N GLU A 128 -30.50 -3.22 -3.90
CA GLU A 128 -30.25 -2.93 -5.31
C GLU A 128 -30.83 -4.01 -6.24
N GLY A 129 -30.78 -5.29 -5.83
CA GLY A 129 -31.32 -6.41 -6.61
C GLY A 129 -32.84 -6.44 -6.72
N LEU A 130 -33.56 -5.73 -5.82
CA LEU A 130 -35.02 -5.59 -5.87
C LEU A 130 -35.49 -4.50 -6.85
N VAL A 131 -34.59 -3.63 -7.30
CA VAL A 131 -34.93 -2.54 -8.23
C VAL A 131 -35.00 -3.12 -9.64
N PRO A 132 -36.15 -3.04 -10.37
CA PRO A 132 -36.33 -3.68 -11.67
C PRO A 132 -35.28 -3.30 -12.72
N ARG A 133 -34.76 -2.07 -12.65
CA ARG A 133 -33.69 -1.59 -13.55
C ARG A 133 -32.36 -2.31 -13.35
N TRP A 134 -32.15 -2.97 -12.19
CA TRP A 134 -30.91 -3.63 -11.79
C TRP A 134 -31.11 -5.10 -11.39
N GLU A 135 -32.26 -5.65 -11.81
CA GLU A 135 -32.58 -7.05 -11.58
C GLU A 135 -31.52 -7.95 -12.24
N VAL A 136 -30.98 -8.86 -11.46
CA VAL A 136 -29.95 -9.79 -11.88
C VAL A 136 -30.26 -11.21 -11.40
N PRO A 137 -29.81 -12.24 -12.12
CA PRO A 137 -29.94 -13.62 -11.66
C PRO A 137 -29.36 -13.82 -10.26
N LYS A 138 -30.01 -14.63 -9.41
CA LYS A 138 -29.55 -14.92 -8.03
C LYS A 138 -28.08 -15.32 -7.94
N ARG A 139 -27.60 -16.12 -8.91
CA ARG A 139 -26.19 -16.53 -8.97
C ARG A 139 -25.23 -15.35 -9.14
N THR A 140 -25.61 -14.36 -9.92
CA THR A 140 -24.84 -13.12 -10.11
C THR A 140 -24.82 -12.28 -8.83
N LEU A 141 -25.98 -12.18 -8.15
CA LEU A 141 -26.12 -11.45 -6.89
C LEU A 141 -25.20 -12.03 -5.80
N ILE A 142 -25.18 -13.34 -5.63
CA ILE A 142 -24.30 -14.02 -4.67
C ILE A 142 -22.83 -13.74 -4.99
N ARG A 143 -22.44 -13.85 -6.27
CA ARG A 143 -21.06 -13.56 -6.70
C ARG A 143 -20.65 -12.12 -6.43
N ASP A 144 -21.57 -11.17 -6.61
CA ASP A 144 -21.32 -9.75 -6.35
C ASP A 144 -21.13 -9.50 -4.85
N ILE A 145 -21.96 -10.12 -3.99
CA ILE A 145 -21.83 -10.04 -2.52
C ILE A 145 -20.47 -10.59 -2.09
N PHE A 146 -20.07 -11.79 -2.54
CA PHE A 146 -18.76 -12.35 -2.20
C PHE A 146 -17.60 -11.47 -2.68
N SER A 147 -17.72 -10.84 -3.85
CA SER A 147 -16.71 -9.89 -4.34
C SER A 147 -16.62 -8.65 -3.44
N GLY A 148 -17.74 -8.15 -2.95
CA GLY A 148 -17.78 -7.03 -2.02
C GLY A 148 -17.24 -7.39 -0.64
N LEU A 149 -17.59 -8.56 -0.09
CA LEU A 149 -17.05 -9.05 1.17
C LEU A 149 -15.53 -9.25 1.09
N PHE A 150 -15.05 -9.85 -0.02
CA PHE A 150 -13.62 -9.95 -0.28
C PHE A 150 -12.95 -8.58 -0.29
N THR A 151 -13.57 -7.58 -0.93
CA THR A 151 -13.05 -6.20 -0.97
C THR A 151 -12.93 -5.60 0.43
N LEU A 152 -13.93 -5.79 1.31
CA LEU A 152 -13.89 -5.33 2.71
C LEU A 152 -12.76 -6.01 3.49
N VAL A 153 -12.62 -7.34 3.36
CA VAL A 153 -11.59 -8.09 4.07
C VAL A 153 -10.20 -7.73 3.54
N TYR A 154 -10.01 -7.73 2.24
CA TYR A 154 -8.70 -7.53 1.64
C TYR A 154 -8.15 -6.11 1.85
N VAL A 155 -9.02 -5.09 1.81
CA VAL A 155 -8.57 -3.69 1.93
C VAL A 155 -8.78 -3.17 3.36
N SER A 156 -10.02 -3.13 3.85
CA SER A 156 -10.33 -2.45 5.12
C SER A 156 -9.86 -3.24 6.31
N PHE A 157 -10.14 -4.54 6.35
CA PHE A 157 -9.77 -5.36 7.50
C PHE A 157 -8.24 -5.47 7.62
N LEU A 158 -7.51 -5.79 6.52
CA LEU A 158 -6.05 -5.83 6.56
C LEU A 158 -5.45 -4.45 6.86
N GLY A 159 -5.98 -3.37 6.26
CA GLY A 159 -5.52 -2.00 6.50
C GLY A 159 -5.76 -1.50 7.93
N SER A 160 -6.81 -1.98 8.60
CA SER A 160 -7.12 -1.60 9.98
C SER A 160 -6.10 -2.10 11.01
N PHE A 161 -5.28 -3.09 10.68
CA PHE A 161 -4.16 -3.50 11.54
C PHE A 161 -3.11 -2.40 11.71
N ALA A 162 -2.95 -1.51 10.73
CA ALA A 162 -2.11 -0.32 10.90
C ALA A 162 -2.69 0.66 11.93
N VAL A 163 -4.02 0.74 12.04
CA VAL A 163 -4.70 1.52 13.09
C VAL A 163 -4.53 0.87 14.45
N LEU A 164 -4.68 -0.45 14.55
CA LEU A 164 -4.43 -1.19 15.80
C LEU A 164 -2.98 -1.05 16.27
N LEU A 165 -1.99 -1.10 15.36
CA LEU A 165 -0.59 -0.84 15.68
C LEU A 165 -0.38 0.57 16.23
N LEU A 166 -1.07 1.58 15.66
CA LEU A 166 -0.97 2.97 16.12
C LEU A 166 -1.51 3.14 17.55
N MET A 167 -2.48 2.34 17.96
CA MET A 167 -3.07 2.39 19.31
C MET A 167 -2.20 1.73 20.38
N ALA A 168 -1.18 0.98 19.99
CA ALA A 168 -0.18 0.40 20.90
C ALA A 168 0.63 1.48 21.64
N ASP A 169 1.35 1.06 22.67
CA ASP A 169 2.40 1.87 23.26
C ASP A 169 3.50 2.13 22.22
N ARG A 170 3.85 3.43 22.04
CA ARG A 170 4.77 3.87 20.96
C ARG A 170 4.31 3.43 19.56
N GLY A 171 3.00 3.37 19.33
CA GLY A 171 2.40 2.84 18.11
C GLY A 171 2.87 3.56 16.83
N GLU A 172 3.20 4.86 16.92
CA GLU A 172 3.78 5.63 15.82
C GLU A 172 5.11 5.00 15.33
N TRP A 173 5.94 4.48 16.22
CA TRP A 173 7.19 3.82 15.85
C TRP A 173 6.97 2.43 15.25
N TRP A 174 5.94 1.70 15.69
CA TRP A 174 5.55 0.43 15.08
C TRP A 174 5.04 0.60 13.66
N VAL A 175 4.18 1.61 13.43
CA VAL A 175 3.70 1.92 12.08
C VAL A 175 4.81 2.45 11.19
N PHE A 176 5.70 3.30 11.72
CA PHE A 176 6.88 3.77 10.99
C PHE A 176 7.77 2.60 10.58
N SER A 177 8.03 1.66 11.50
CA SER A 177 8.82 0.46 11.25
C SER A 177 8.20 -0.42 10.17
N LEU A 178 6.88 -0.63 10.20
CA LEU A 178 6.15 -1.34 9.16
C LEU A 178 6.44 -0.75 7.78
N VAL A 179 6.22 0.56 7.62
CA VAL A 179 6.36 1.23 6.32
C VAL A 179 7.82 1.24 5.87
N LEU A 180 8.77 1.54 6.77
CA LEU A 180 10.19 1.58 6.45
C LEU A 180 10.69 0.20 5.97
N VAL A 181 10.32 -0.88 6.65
CA VAL A 181 10.75 -2.23 6.29
C VAL A 181 10.11 -2.68 4.97
N VAL A 182 8.82 -2.36 4.71
CA VAL A 182 8.17 -2.65 3.42
C VAL A 182 8.87 -1.92 2.28
N VAL A 183 9.15 -0.61 2.44
CA VAL A 183 9.90 0.17 1.43
C VAL A 183 11.29 -0.41 1.23
N SER A 184 11.93 -0.90 2.28
CA SER A 184 13.25 -1.54 2.21
C SER A 184 13.21 -2.86 1.43
N VAL A 185 12.15 -3.67 1.57
CA VAL A 185 11.90 -4.87 0.75
C VAL A 185 11.82 -4.50 -0.72
N ASP A 186 11.06 -3.47 -1.08
CA ASP A 186 10.87 -3.05 -2.47
C ASP A 186 12.17 -2.54 -3.08
N ILE A 187 12.93 -1.70 -2.35
CA ILE A 187 14.23 -1.19 -2.79
C ILE A 187 15.21 -2.35 -2.99
N GLY A 188 15.31 -3.26 -2.03
CA GLY A 188 16.21 -4.41 -2.10
C GLY A 188 15.86 -5.36 -3.24
N ALA A 189 14.55 -5.64 -3.44
CA ALA A 189 14.06 -6.45 -4.54
C ALA A 189 14.38 -5.83 -5.90
N TYR A 190 14.15 -4.53 -6.04
CA TYR A 190 14.43 -3.81 -7.27
C TYR A 190 15.94 -3.76 -7.58
N ALA A 191 16.76 -3.36 -6.62
CA ALA A 191 18.19 -3.21 -6.80
C ALA A 191 18.86 -4.54 -7.19
N ALA A 192 18.60 -5.62 -6.43
CA ALA A 192 19.16 -6.93 -6.73
C ALA A 192 18.52 -7.56 -7.98
N GLY A 193 17.22 -7.35 -8.21
CA GLY A 193 16.53 -7.88 -9.36
C GLY A 193 17.00 -7.31 -10.69
N VAL A 194 17.30 -6.00 -10.73
CA VAL A 194 17.83 -5.32 -11.94
C VAL A 194 19.29 -5.67 -12.20
N THR A 195 20.12 -5.76 -11.15
CA THR A 195 21.57 -5.96 -11.29
C THR A 195 21.97 -7.43 -11.42
N LEU A 196 21.31 -8.33 -10.70
CA LEU A 196 21.68 -9.73 -10.57
C LEU A 196 20.62 -10.70 -11.10
N GLY A 197 19.40 -10.24 -11.39
CA GLY A 197 18.23 -11.07 -11.69
C GLY A 197 18.41 -11.94 -12.95
N ARG A 198 18.40 -13.25 -12.76
CA ARG A 198 18.51 -14.27 -13.84
C ARG A 198 17.35 -15.26 -13.78
N HIS A 199 16.91 -15.68 -12.59
CA HIS A 199 15.91 -16.72 -12.39
C HIS A 199 14.57 -16.12 -12.04
N LYS A 200 13.58 -16.27 -12.92
CA LYS A 200 12.21 -15.76 -12.71
C LYS A 200 11.51 -16.55 -11.61
N MET A 201 10.90 -15.83 -10.65
CA MET A 201 10.20 -16.42 -9.50
C MET A 201 8.77 -16.88 -9.89
N THR A 202 8.00 -16.00 -10.55
CA THR A 202 6.59 -16.25 -10.90
C THR A 202 6.28 -15.76 -12.31
N PRO A 203 6.75 -16.43 -13.39
CA PRO A 203 6.67 -15.92 -14.76
C PRO A 203 5.25 -15.63 -15.26
N ARG A 204 4.24 -16.38 -14.77
CA ARG A 204 2.85 -16.24 -15.18
C ARG A 204 2.09 -15.12 -14.46
N ILE A 205 2.48 -14.77 -13.24
CA ILE A 205 1.79 -13.79 -12.38
C ILE A 205 2.51 -12.45 -12.47
N SER A 206 3.81 -12.43 -12.15
CA SER A 206 4.68 -11.26 -12.16
C SER A 206 6.00 -11.59 -12.85
N PRO A 207 6.13 -11.35 -14.19
CA PRO A 207 7.30 -11.77 -14.98
C PRO A 207 8.59 -11.03 -14.63
N ASN A 208 8.51 -9.92 -13.90
CA ASN A 208 9.68 -9.13 -13.52
C ASN A 208 10.31 -9.58 -12.20
N LYS A 209 9.60 -10.35 -11.36
CA LYS A 209 10.14 -10.86 -10.10
C LYS A 209 11.16 -11.98 -10.31
N THR A 210 12.29 -11.87 -9.61
CA THR A 210 13.41 -12.83 -9.66
C THR A 210 13.76 -13.33 -8.27
N TRP A 211 14.35 -14.53 -8.19
CA TRP A 211 14.84 -15.09 -6.94
C TRP A 211 15.99 -14.28 -6.35
N GLU A 212 16.86 -13.75 -7.19
CA GLU A 212 17.96 -12.88 -6.76
C GLU A 212 17.42 -11.58 -6.15
N GLY A 213 16.35 -11.03 -6.73
CA GLY A 213 15.64 -9.90 -6.16
C GLY A 213 15.04 -10.23 -4.79
N PHE A 214 14.45 -11.41 -4.63
CA PHE A 214 13.91 -11.85 -3.34
C PHE A 214 14.99 -11.99 -2.26
N PHE A 215 16.14 -12.58 -2.57
CA PHE A 215 17.26 -12.67 -1.61
C PHE A 215 17.88 -11.30 -1.30
N GLY A 216 17.94 -10.41 -2.29
CA GLY A 216 18.34 -9.02 -2.06
C GLY A 216 17.37 -8.30 -1.12
N ALA A 217 16.08 -8.45 -1.34
CA ALA A 217 15.04 -7.95 -0.44
C ALA A 217 15.17 -8.53 0.98
N ALA A 218 15.44 -9.84 1.11
CA ALA A 218 15.63 -10.49 2.39
C ALA A 218 16.77 -9.88 3.21
N THR A 219 17.91 -9.64 2.54
CA THR A 219 19.08 -9.02 3.18
C THR A 219 18.74 -7.61 3.69
N VAL A 220 18.15 -6.78 2.83
CA VAL A 220 17.84 -5.37 3.18
C VAL A 220 16.74 -5.31 4.23
N ALA A 221 15.70 -6.16 4.14
CA ALA A 221 14.61 -6.22 5.11
C ALA A 221 15.09 -6.59 6.51
N VAL A 222 15.96 -7.60 6.63
CA VAL A 222 16.51 -8.01 7.93
C VAL A 222 17.39 -6.90 8.52
N ILE A 223 18.24 -6.27 7.73
CA ILE A 223 19.07 -5.14 8.18
C ILE A 223 18.18 -3.97 8.64
N ALA A 224 17.19 -3.59 7.84
CA ALA A 224 16.25 -2.51 8.18
C ALA A 224 15.44 -2.86 9.44
N GLY A 225 14.96 -4.11 9.55
CA GLY A 225 14.23 -4.60 10.72
C GLY A 225 15.08 -4.52 11.99
N ILE A 226 16.33 -4.98 11.94
CA ILE A 226 17.26 -4.86 13.09
C ILE A 226 17.50 -3.39 13.44
N ALA A 227 17.72 -2.54 12.46
CA ALA A 227 17.94 -1.11 12.69
C ALA A 227 16.74 -0.45 13.38
N VAL A 228 15.51 -0.67 12.91
CA VAL A 228 14.32 -0.08 13.55
C VAL A 228 14.05 -0.66 14.93
N SER A 229 14.33 -1.96 15.14
CA SER A 229 14.17 -2.61 16.43
C SER A 229 15.05 -1.95 17.50
N LEU A 230 16.32 -1.72 17.17
CA LEU A 230 17.30 -1.14 18.10
C LEU A 230 17.13 0.37 18.26
N LEU A 231 16.80 1.11 17.19
CA LEU A 231 16.83 2.58 17.18
C LEU A 231 15.46 3.21 17.47
N ALA A 232 14.37 2.51 17.15
CA ALA A 232 13.03 3.08 17.22
C ALA A 232 12.10 2.34 18.19
N LEU A 233 12.19 1.02 18.28
CA LEU A 233 11.28 0.21 19.08
C LEU A 233 11.79 -0.13 20.48
N ASP A 234 13.08 0.13 20.78
CA ASP A 234 13.76 -0.31 22.01
C ASP A 234 13.63 -1.81 22.28
N GLN A 235 13.65 -2.59 21.19
CA GLN A 235 13.55 -4.05 21.23
C GLN A 235 14.89 -4.70 20.87
N PRO A 236 15.17 -5.92 21.31
CA PRO A 236 16.40 -6.63 20.97
C PRO A 236 16.48 -6.91 19.46
N TRP A 237 17.70 -7.04 18.94
CA TRP A 237 18.00 -7.20 17.51
C TRP A 237 17.23 -8.35 16.84
N TRP A 238 17.00 -9.46 17.56
CA TRP A 238 16.30 -10.62 17.01
C TRP A 238 14.81 -10.32 16.69
N VAL A 239 14.16 -9.41 17.44
CA VAL A 239 12.80 -8.93 17.14
C VAL A 239 12.80 -8.25 15.76
N GLY A 240 13.81 -7.42 15.51
CA GLY A 240 13.98 -6.77 14.21
C GLY A 240 14.22 -7.75 13.06
N ALA A 241 15.00 -8.79 13.30
CA ALA A 241 15.21 -9.85 12.32
C ALA A 241 13.89 -10.60 12.01
N VAL A 242 13.06 -10.87 13.03
CA VAL A 242 11.72 -11.46 12.85
C VAL A 242 10.80 -10.52 12.08
N ILE A 243 10.75 -9.22 12.42
CA ILE A 243 9.98 -8.21 11.67
C ILE A 243 10.42 -8.20 10.20
N GLY A 244 11.74 -8.15 9.93
CA GLY A 244 12.27 -8.18 8.57
C GLY A 244 11.84 -9.42 7.78
N ALA A 245 11.93 -10.60 8.40
CA ALA A 245 11.52 -11.87 7.77
C ALA A 245 10.00 -11.93 7.51
N VAL A 246 9.18 -11.53 8.50
CA VAL A 246 7.73 -11.49 8.37
C VAL A 246 7.30 -10.52 7.29
N VAL A 247 7.85 -9.30 7.29
CA VAL A 247 7.53 -8.28 6.27
C VAL A 247 7.99 -8.72 4.88
N LEU A 248 9.17 -9.35 4.74
CA LEU A 248 9.60 -9.91 3.45
C LEU A 248 8.55 -10.87 2.87
N LEU A 249 8.06 -11.81 3.69
CA LEU A 249 7.10 -12.82 3.25
C LEU A 249 5.73 -12.20 2.95
N THR A 250 5.25 -11.34 3.84
CA THR A 250 3.92 -10.72 3.71
C THR A 250 3.88 -9.69 2.58
N ALA A 251 4.91 -8.85 2.42
CA ALA A 251 4.99 -7.89 1.32
C ALA A 251 5.11 -8.59 -0.04
N THR A 252 6.00 -9.59 -0.14
CA THR A 252 6.12 -10.37 -1.39
C THR A 252 4.83 -11.11 -1.71
N GLY A 253 4.18 -11.73 -0.70
CA GLY A 253 2.90 -12.41 -0.84
C GLY A 253 1.77 -11.46 -1.23
N GLY A 254 1.74 -10.25 -0.67
CA GLY A 254 0.76 -9.21 -0.97
C GLY A 254 0.81 -8.76 -2.42
N ASP A 255 1.98 -8.37 -2.91
CA ASP A 255 2.18 -7.97 -4.31
C ASP A 255 1.85 -9.13 -5.29
N LEU A 256 2.23 -10.39 -4.95
CA LEU A 256 1.84 -11.53 -5.77
C LEU A 256 0.32 -11.77 -5.76
N THR A 257 -0.33 -11.59 -4.61
CA THR A 257 -1.78 -11.74 -4.46
C THR A 257 -2.50 -10.67 -5.29
N GLU A 258 -2.09 -9.42 -5.20
CA GLU A 258 -2.66 -8.34 -5.99
C GLU A 258 -2.42 -8.56 -7.49
N SER A 259 -1.22 -8.97 -7.88
CA SER A 259 -0.91 -9.34 -9.26
C SER A 259 -1.83 -10.46 -9.76
N LEU A 260 -2.11 -11.48 -8.95
CA LEU A 260 -3.04 -12.57 -9.26
C LEU A 260 -4.48 -12.05 -9.42
N ILE A 261 -4.93 -11.17 -8.52
CA ILE A 261 -6.26 -10.53 -8.61
C ILE A 261 -6.39 -9.78 -9.94
N LYS A 262 -5.39 -8.96 -10.30
CA LYS A 262 -5.37 -8.22 -11.58
C LYS A 262 -5.50 -9.16 -12.78
N ARG A 263 -4.73 -10.26 -12.81
CA ARG A 263 -4.82 -11.25 -13.90
C ARG A 263 -6.19 -11.91 -13.98
N ASN A 264 -6.76 -12.28 -12.83
CA ASN A 264 -8.09 -12.92 -12.78
C ASN A 264 -9.23 -11.96 -13.18
N LEU A 265 -9.07 -10.66 -12.94
CA LEU A 265 -10.03 -9.63 -13.34
C LEU A 265 -9.82 -9.12 -14.77
N GLY A 266 -8.74 -9.57 -15.46
CA GLY A 266 -8.41 -9.14 -16.83
C GLY A 266 -7.90 -7.71 -16.92
N VAL A 267 -7.37 -7.16 -15.81
CA VAL A 267 -6.80 -5.82 -15.77
C VAL A 267 -5.28 -5.90 -15.54
N LYS A 268 -4.56 -4.85 -15.93
CA LYS A 268 -3.12 -4.74 -15.67
C LYS A 268 -2.84 -3.89 -14.42
N ASP A 269 -3.53 -2.76 -14.28
CA ASP A 269 -3.43 -1.82 -13.18
C ASP A 269 -4.82 -1.65 -12.56
N MET A 270 -4.92 -1.43 -11.25
CA MET A 270 -6.22 -1.29 -10.57
C MET A 270 -6.95 -0.02 -11.00
N SER A 271 -6.22 1.05 -11.28
CA SER A 271 -6.74 2.30 -11.84
C SER A 271 -5.64 3.11 -12.54
N SER A 272 -6.04 4.23 -13.16
CA SER A 272 -5.13 5.22 -13.73
C SER A 272 -5.18 6.55 -12.97
N TRP A 273 -5.59 6.54 -11.69
CA TRP A 273 -5.82 7.77 -10.90
C TRP A 273 -4.53 8.51 -10.58
N ILE A 274 -3.42 7.79 -10.40
CA ILE A 274 -2.11 8.43 -10.24
C ILE A 274 -1.38 8.38 -11.59
N PRO A 275 -1.25 9.52 -12.31
CA PRO A 275 -0.58 9.55 -13.60
C PRO A 275 0.83 8.94 -13.51
N GLY A 276 1.08 7.90 -14.30
CA GLY A 276 2.38 7.22 -14.35
C GLY A 276 2.69 6.28 -13.17
N HIS A 277 1.79 6.13 -12.16
CA HIS A 277 2.03 5.31 -10.99
C HIS A 277 0.98 4.20 -10.75
N GLY A 278 -0.04 4.06 -11.60
CA GLY A 278 -1.13 3.09 -11.39
C GLY A 278 -2.15 3.54 -10.34
N GLY A 279 -2.75 2.59 -9.62
CA GLY A 279 -3.70 2.84 -8.56
C GLY A 279 -3.07 3.01 -7.17
N PHE A 280 -3.89 3.49 -6.23
CA PHE A 280 -3.51 3.52 -4.81
C PHE A 280 -3.41 2.11 -4.21
N LEU A 281 -4.28 1.19 -4.64
CA LEU A 281 -4.22 -0.20 -4.18
C LEU A 281 -2.91 -0.86 -4.61
N ASP A 282 -2.41 -0.57 -5.84
CA ASP A 282 -1.10 -1.02 -6.33
C ASP A 282 0.09 -0.54 -5.45
N ARG A 283 -0.14 0.39 -4.51
CA ARG A 283 0.85 0.91 -3.56
C ARG A 283 0.65 0.38 -2.14
N LEU A 284 -0.55 -0.11 -1.85
CA LEU A 284 -0.90 -0.65 -0.54
C LEU A 284 -0.81 -2.18 -0.50
N ASP A 285 -0.66 -2.85 -1.64
CA ASP A 285 -0.69 -4.29 -1.79
C ASP A 285 0.29 -5.04 -0.88
N SER A 286 1.49 -4.50 -0.73
CA SER A 286 2.53 -5.01 0.18
C SER A 286 2.30 -4.59 1.63
N LEU A 287 1.74 -3.38 1.86
CA LEU A 287 1.50 -2.83 3.18
C LEU A 287 0.35 -3.54 3.92
N LEU A 288 -0.75 -3.84 3.20
CA LEU A 288 -1.95 -4.43 3.81
C LEU A 288 -1.65 -5.76 4.54
N PRO A 289 -1.06 -6.79 3.91
CA PRO A 289 -0.73 -8.02 4.62
C PRO A 289 0.44 -7.86 5.60
N SER A 290 1.35 -6.91 5.35
CA SER A 290 2.47 -6.66 6.26
C SER A 290 2.02 -6.01 7.56
N ALA A 291 0.94 -5.21 7.56
CA ALA A 291 0.35 -4.68 8.78
C ALA A 291 -0.13 -5.80 9.72
N VAL A 292 -0.76 -6.83 9.17
CA VAL A 292 -1.16 -8.04 9.93
C VAL A 292 0.07 -8.74 10.51
N GLY A 293 1.11 -8.92 9.69
CA GLY A 293 2.34 -9.59 10.10
C GLY A 293 3.03 -8.88 11.26
N VAL A 294 3.23 -7.55 11.14
CA VAL A 294 3.87 -6.75 12.19
C VAL A 294 3.00 -6.67 13.45
N TYR A 295 1.67 -6.57 13.30
CA TYR A 295 0.75 -6.64 14.43
C TYR A 295 0.87 -7.99 15.16
N GLY A 296 0.97 -9.10 14.44
CA GLY A 296 1.19 -10.43 15.03
C GLY A 296 2.51 -10.52 15.82
N VAL A 297 3.58 -9.88 15.34
CA VAL A 297 4.84 -9.78 16.10
C VAL A 297 4.63 -8.93 17.35
N ALA A 298 4.02 -7.75 17.25
CA ALA A 298 3.74 -6.88 18.39
C ALA A 298 2.84 -7.57 19.45
N LEU A 299 1.84 -8.34 19.01
CA LEU A 299 0.98 -9.14 19.87
C LEU A 299 1.76 -10.22 20.62
N SER A 300 2.66 -10.93 19.96
CA SER A 300 3.49 -11.97 20.57
C SER A 300 4.46 -11.43 21.62
N LEU A 301 4.78 -10.14 21.57
CA LEU A 301 5.61 -9.43 22.55
C LEU A 301 4.79 -8.80 23.68
N GLY A 302 3.44 -8.86 23.61
CA GLY A 302 2.57 -8.21 24.58
C GLY A 302 2.54 -6.69 24.48
N VAL A 303 2.93 -6.13 23.32
CA VAL A 303 2.92 -4.67 23.06
C VAL A 303 1.51 -4.19 22.70
N VAL A 304 0.71 -5.06 22.10
CA VAL A 304 -0.71 -4.84 21.77
C VAL A 304 -1.56 -5.87 22.48
N ALA A 305 -2.78 -5.48 22.86
CA ALA A 305 -3.74 -6.36 23.55
C ALA A 305 -4.77 -6.92 22.56
#